data_5004eef993870d25c6b638c3d0b6fce0
#
_entry.id   5004eef993870d25c6b638c3d0b6fce0
#
_cell.length_a   1.000
_cell.length_b   1.000
_cell.length_c   1.000
_cell.angle_alpha   90.00
_cell.angle_beta   90.00
_cell.angle_gamma   90.00
#
_symmetry.space_group_name_H-M   'P 1'
#
loop_
_entity.id
_entity.type
_entity.pdbx_description
1 polymer ?
#
loop_
_entity_poly.entity_id
_entity_poly.type
_entity_poly.pdbx_seq_one_letter_code
_entity_poly.pdbx_strand_id
1 'polypeptide(L)'
;VVNPSGKIGISLLILKDKQMRYDRQIILPEVGEEGQKKLQEAKVLIVGVGGLGSPIALYLAGAGVGCLGLVDDDLVSVTNLQRQVLYSEKELGKPKAICAAERLSALNSEIEIHPYAARLTKDNAYDIIQEYDIVVDGCDNFATRYLINDICIEQKKPYVYGAICGFEGQVSVFNYGNQKKNYRDLYPDEEEMQRMPPPPKGVMGVTPAIVGSI
;
A
#
# COMPACT_ATOMS: atom_id res chain seq x y z
N VAL A 1 -19.35 23.16 32.32
CA VAL A 1 -18.45 23.61 33.40
C VAL A 1 -17.08 23.77 32.77
N VAL A 2 -16.67 25.03 32.53
CA VAL A 2 -15.38 25.38 31.92
C VAL A 2 -14.30 25.27 32.99
N ASN A 3 -13.34 24.38 32.79
CA ASN A 3 -12.18 24.27 33.69
C ASN A 3 -11.10 25.28 33.26
N PRO A 4 -10.42 26.00 34.20
CA PRO A 4 -9.53 27.13 33.88
C PRO A 4 -8.28 26.81 33.06
N SER A 5 -8.03 25.56 32.70
CA SER A 5 -6.85 25.15 31.95
C SER A 5 -7.09 24.87 30.46
N GLY A 6 -8.28 25.07 29.90
CA GLY A 6 -8.57 24.97 28.46
C GLY A 6 -8.29 23.62 27.77
N LYS A 7 -7.63 22.69 28.47
CA LYS A 7 -7.14 21.41 27.90
C LYS A 7 -8.19 20.30 27.81
N ILE A 8 -9.20 20.30 28.66
CA ILE A 8 -10.21 19.21 28.70
C ILE A 8 -11.19 19.31 27.52
N GLY A 9 -11.54 20.53 27.09
CA GLY A 9 -12.45 20.73 25.95
C GLY A 9 -11.84 20.28 24.61
N ILE A 10 -10.57 20.53 24.39
CA ILE A 10 -9.85 20.17 23.15
C ILE A 10 -9.68 18.65 23.08
N SER A 11 -9.34 17.99 24.19
CA SER A 11 -9.17 16.52 24.24
C SER A 11 -10.49 15.77 23.99
N LEU A 12 -11.62 16.27 24.51
CA LEU A 12 -12.95 15.67 24.28
C LEU A 12 -13.44 15.88 22.83
N LEU A 13 -13.13 17.04 22.24
CA LEU A 13 -13.45 17.34 20.85
C LEU A 13 -12.64 16.41 19.90
N ILE A 14 -11.34 16.28 20.16
CA ILE A 14 -10.47 15.38 19.38
C ILE A 14 -10.92 13.91 19.51
N LEU A 15 -11.37 13.48 20.68
CA LEU A 15 -11.89 12.12 20.86
C LEU A 15 -13.22 11.88 20.14
N LYS A 16 -14.13 12.89 20.10
CA LYS A 16 -15.36 12.82 19.30
C LYS A 16 -15.05 12.83 17.81
N ASP A 17 -14.13 13.68 17.35
CA ASP A 17 -13.74 13.75 15.95
C ASP A 17 -13.06 12.45 15.49
N LYS A 18 -12.30 11.79 16.37
CA LYS A 18 -11.71 10.48 16.10
C LYS A 18 -12.78 9.38 15.91
N GLN A 19 -13.81 9.34 16.75
CA GLN A 19 -14.93 8.41 16.59
C GLN A 19 -15.72 8.63 15.29
N MET A 20 -15.68 9.84 14.71
CA MET A 20 -16.39 10.18 13.46
C MET A 20 -15.53 10.00 12.20
N ARG A 21 -14.25 9.64 12.32
CA ARG A 21 -13.32 9.52 11.16
C ARG A 21 -13.87 8.62 10.07
N TYR A 22 -14.47 7.50 10.42
CA TYR A 22 -14.93 6.47 9.51
C TYR A 22 -16.45 6.47 9.28
N ASP A 23 -17.18 7.46 9.77
CA ASP A 23 -18.64 7.53 9.68
C ASP A 23 -19.15 7.35 8.25
N ARG A 24 -18.46 7.97 7.27
CA ARG A 24 -18.84 7.89 5.85
C ARG A 24 -18.71 6.47 5.28
N GLN A 25 -17.91 5.61 5.87
CA GLN A 25 -17.78 4.20 5.50
C GLN A 25 -18.79 3.36 6.29
N ILE A 26 -18.91 3.61 7.59
CA ILE A 26 -19.76 2.86 8.51
C ILE A 26 -21.24 2.96 8.13
N ILE A 27 -21.70 4.11 7.61
CA ILE A 27 -23.09 4.26 7.17
C ILE A 27 -23.43 3.47 5.89
N LEU A 28 -22.44 2.92 5.16
CA LEU A 28 -22.70 2.01 4.04
C LEU A 28 -23.08 0.64 4.61
N PRO A 29 -24.28 0.09 4.26
CA PRO A 29 -24.74 -1.18 4.82
C PRO A 29 -23.79 -2.35 4.59
N GLU A 30 -23.03 -2.32 3.47
CA GLU A 30 -22.06 -3.34 3.09
C GLU A 30 -20.78 -3.30 3.93
N VAL A 31 -20.50 -2.18 4.59
CA VAL A 31 -19.35 -1.99 5.48
C VAL A 31 -19.78 -2.11 6.92
N GLY A 32 -20.61 -1.18 7.41
CA GLY A 32 -21.07 -1.13 8.78
C GLY A 32 -19.93 -1.04 9.80
N GLU A 33 -20.25 -1.14 11.07
CA GLU A 33 -19.26 -1.19 12.16
C GLU A 33 -18.41 -2.47 12.11
N GLU A 34 -19.00 -3.59 11.66
CA GLU A 34 -18.28 -4.87 11.55
C GLU A 34 -17.21 -4.81 10.45
N GLY A 35 -17.54 -4.23 9.29
CA GLY A 35 -16.57 -4.04 8.21
C GLY A 35 -15.43 -3.10 8.62
N GLN A 36 -15.76 -2.01 9.31
CA GLN A 36 -14.74 -1.08 9.82
C GLN A 36 -13.82 -1.75 10.84
N LYS A 37 -14.37 -2.61 11.70
CA LYS A 37 -13.56 -3.39 12.66
C LYS A 37 -12.62 -4.35 11.94
N LYS A 38 -13.07 -5.03 10.87
CA LYS A 38 -12.21 -5.90 10.04
C LYS A 38 -11.07 -5.12 9.40
N LEU A 39 -11.32 -3.89 8.92
CA LEU A 39 -10.26 -3.02 8.40
C LEU A 39 -9.24 -2.66 9.49
N GLN A 40 -9.69 -2.32 10.68
CA GLN A 40 -8.83 -1.98 11.82
C GLN A 40 -7.98 -3.16 12.32
N GLU A 41 -8.43 -4.39 12.15
CA GLU A 41 -7.71 -5.60 12.52
C GLU A 41 -6.76 -6.09 11.41
N ALA A 42 -6.95 -5.64 10.17
CA ALA A 42 -6.18 -6.08 9.01
C ALA A 42 -4.76 -5.53 8.98
N LYS A 43 -3.81 -6.36 8.53
CA LYS A 43 -2.41 -6.02 8.30
C LYS A 43 -2.08 -6.18 6.82
N VAL A 44 -1.69 -5.09 6.17
CA VAL A 44 -1.41 -5.06 4.72
C VAL A 44 0.03 -4.64 4.46
N LEU A 45 0.76 -5.45 3.70
CA LEU A 45 2.08 -5.11 3.19
C LEU A 45 1.97 -4.50 1.80
N ILE A 46 2.54 -3.32 1.60
CA ILE A 46 2.66 -2.66 0.30
C ILE A 46 4.11 -2.74 -0.14
N VAL A 47 4.38 -3.44 -1.24
CA VAL A 47 5.72 -3.56 -1.82
C VAL A 47 5.84 -2.59 -2.98
N GLY A 48 6.66 -1.56 -2.79
CA GLY A 48 6.78 -0.41 -3.67
C GLY A 48 5.79 0.71 -3.31
N VAL A 49 6.28 1.83 -2.81
CA VAL A 49 5.49 3.04 -2.50
C VAL A 49 5.70 4.14 -3.55
N GLY A 50 5.82 3.70 -4.81
CA GLY A 50 5.94 4.53 -6.00
C GLY A 50 4.60 5.05 -6.53
N GLY A 51 4.44 5.00 -7.87
CA GLY A 51 3.23 5.50 -8.54
C GLY A 51 1.95 4.77 -8.14
N LEU A 52 1.97 3.44 -8.13
CA LEU A 52 0.87 2.59 -7.68
C LEU A 52 0.73 2.63 -6.15
N GLY A 53 1.83 2.42 -5.44
CA GLY A 53 1.82 2.36 -3.99
C GLY A 53 1.38 3.66 -3.30
N SER A 54 1.58 4.83 -3.93
CA SER A 54 1.15 6.12 -3.36
C SER A 54 -0.35 6.20 -3.11
N PRO A 55 -1.24 6.01 -4.11
CA PRO A 55 -2.69 6.01 -3.88
C PRO A 55 -3.13 4.84 -3.00
N ILE A 56 -2.57 3.63 -3.20
CA ILE A 56 -2.87 2.46 -2.38
C ILE A 56 -2.67 2.80 -0.89
N ALA A 57 -1.48 3.28 -0.52
CA ALA A 57 -1.14 3.58 0.86
C ALA A 57 -2.01 4.70 1.45
N LEU A 58 -2.29 5.77 0.68
CA LEU A 58 -3.15 6.87 1.11
C LEU A 58 -4.57 6.41 1.41
N TYR A 59 -5.19 5.64 0.51
CA TYR A 59 -6.57 5.21 0.68
C TYR A 59 -6.72 4.11 1.74
N LEU A 60 -5.78 3.17 1.85
CA LEU A 60 -5.80 2.17 2.93
C LEU A 60 -5.60 2.82 4.30
N ALA A 61 -4.69 3.79 4.42
CA ALA A 61 -4.51 4.56 5.66
C ALA A 61 -5.76 5.40 5.99
N GLY A 62 -6.35 6.06 4.99
CA GLY A 62 -7.58 6.83 5.13
C GLY A 62 -8.77 5.97 5.54
N ALA A 63 -8.88 4.76 5.00
CA ALA A 63 -9.92 3.78 5.33
C ALA A 63 -9.75 3.17 6.74
N GLY A 64 -8.58 3.31 7.36
CA GLY A 64 -8.32 2.79 8.71
C GLY A 64 -7.92 1.32 8.73
N VAL A 65 -7.16 0.86 7.73
CA VAL A 65 -6.46 -0.43 7.83
C VAL A 65 -5.47 -0.35 8.98
N GLY A 66 -5.59 -1.26 9.95
CA GLY A 66 -4.94 -1.13 11.25
C GLY A 66 -3.42 -1.17 11.23
N CYS A 67 -2.82 -1.92 10.30
CA CYS A 67 -1.38 -1.98 10.16
C CYS A 67 -0.97 -1.96 8.68
N LEU A 68 -0.05 -1.06 8.31
CA LEU A 68 0.53 -0.96 6.97
C LEU A 68 2.05 -1.18 7.03
N GLY A 69 2.55 -2.19 6.32
CA GLY A 69 3.97 -2.33 6.00
C GLY A 69 4.29 -1.66 4.68
N LEU A 70 5.39 -0.93 4.61
CA LEU A 70 5.80 -0.17 3.42
C LEU A 70 7.23 -0.56 3.04
N VAL A 71 7.41 -1.31 1.96
CA VAL A 71 8.74 -1.73 1.48
C VAL A 71 9.12 -0.92 0.25
N ASP A 72 10.21 -0.17 0.32
CA ASP A 72 10.78 0.57 -0.83
C ASP A 72 12.22 0.96 -0.52
N ASP A 73 13.15 0.67 -1.44
CA ASP A 73 14.58 0.98 -1.29
C ASP A 73 15.01 2.27 -1.99
N ASP A 74 14.10 2.94 -2.71
CA ASP A 74 14.38 4.15 -3.46
C ASP A 74 14.38 5.42 -2.60
N LEU A 75 14.98 6.46 -3.17
CA LEU A 75 14.89 7.84 -2.69
C LEU A 75 13.85 8.63 -3.50
N VAL A 76 13.25 9.62 -2.86
CA VAL A 76 12.35 10.56 -3.56
C VAL A 76 13.14 11.38 -4.56
N SER A 77 12.67 11.43 -5.82
CA SER A 77 13.27 12.25 -6.88
C SER A 77 12.23 13.16 -7.54
N VAL A 78 12.70 14.26 -8.14
CA VAL A 78 11.82 15.23 -8.80
C VAL A 78 10.99 14.60 -9.92
N THR A 79 11.56 13.62 -10.65
CA THR A 79 10.88 12.89 -11.74
C THR A 79 9.75 11.98 -11.25
N ASN A 80 9.69 11.73 -9.94
CA ASN A 80 8.63 10.94 -9.33
C ASN A 80 7.37 11.76 -9.03
N LEU A 81 7.51 13.05 -8.72
CA LEU A 81 6.45 13.87 -8.14
C LEU A 81 5.23 14.04 -9.05
N GLN A 82 5.38 13.86 -10.36
CA GLN A 82 4.26 13.94 -11.30
C GLN A 82 3.22 12.81 -11.12
N ARG A 83 3.54 11.71 -10.38
CA ARG A 83 2.65 10.57 -10.16
C ARG A 83 2.72 9.95 -8.77
N GLN A 84 3.78 10.23 -7.99
CA GLN A 84 3.97 9.71 -6.63
C GLN A 84 3.49 10.76 -5.62
N VAL A 85 2.18 10.94 -5.54
CA VAL A 85 1.51 12.03 -4.79
C VAL A 85 1.65 11.93 -3.27
N LEU A 86 2.28 10.87 -2.79
CA LEU A 86 2.63 10.72 -1.38
C LEU A 86 3.71 11.70 -0.94
N TYR A 87 4.53 12.16 -1.89
CA TYR A 87 5.73 12.97 -1.64
C TYR A 87 5.58 14.39 -2.18
N SER A 88 6.44 15.28 -1.68
CA SER A 88 6.60 16.64 -2.13
C SER A 88 8.09 16.98 -2.36
N GLU A 89 8.38 18.18 -2.84
CA GLU A 89 9.75 18.65 -3.02
C GLU A 89 10.58 18.69 -1.72
N LYS A 90 9.90 18.75 -0.54
CA LYS A 90 10.57 18.76 0.77
C LYS A 90 11.23 17.43 1.14
N GLU A 91 10.79 16.36 0.51
CA GLU A 91 11.30 14.99 0.75
C GLU A 91 12.37 14.57 -0.28
N LEU A 92 12.76 15.42 -1.23
CA LEU A 92 13.77 15.09 -2.24
C LEU A 92 15.06 14.54 -1.58
N GLY A 93 15.53 13.40 -2.07
CA GLY A 93 16.72 12.71 -1.59
C GLY A 93 16.54 11.89 -0.31
N LYS A 94 15.33 11.86 0.27
CA LYS A 94 15.04 11.03 1.44
C LYS A 94 14.47 9.65 1.05
N PRO A 95 14.62 8.62 1.91
CA PRO A 95 14.05 7.28 1.64
C PRO A 95 12.51 7.33 1.53
N LYS A 96 11.97 6.74 0.45
CA LYS A 96 10.53 6.74 0.17
C LYS A 96 9.72 6.11 1.29
N ALA A 97 10.10 4.93 1.78
CA ALA A 97 9.37 4.22 2.83
C ALA A 97 9.23 5.07 4.11
N ILE A 98 10.29 5.80 4.50
CA ILE A 98 10.27 6.66 5.68
C ILE A 98 9.36 7.86 5.48
N CYS A 99 9.49 8.57 4.34
CA CYS A 99 8.64 9.74 4.03
C CYS A 99 7.17 9.34 3.92
N ALA A 100 6.89 8.18 3.32
CA ALA A 100 5.55 7.61 3.25
C ALA A 100 4.96 7.38 4.65
N ALA A 101 5.72 6.75 5.55
CA ALA A 101 5.28 6.49 6.91
C ALA A 101 4.97 7.78 7.68
N GLU A 102 5.82 8.79 7.58
CA GLU A 102 5.58 10.11 8.19
C GLU A 102 4.29 10.77 7.66
N ARG A 103 4.09 10.73 6.34
CA ARG A 103 2.91 11.30 5.68
C ARG A 103 1.62 10.59 6.07
N LEU A 104 1.63 9.25 6.11
CA LEU A 104 0.46 8.45 6.46
C LEU A 104 0.13 8.54 7.96
N SER A 105 1.13 8.59 8.84
CA SER A 105 0.93 8.83 10.28
C SER A 105 0.31 10.21 10.54
N ALA A 106 0.67 11.21 9.73
CA ALA A 106 0.04 12.54 9.80
C ALA A 106 -1.40 12.54 9.26
N LEU A 107 -1.72 11.65 8.30
CA LEU A 107 -3.08 11.47 7.77
C LEU A 107 -3.96 10.73 8.78
N ASN A 108 -3.46 9.64 9.35
CA ASN A 108 -4.19 8.80 10.30
C ASN A 108 -3.28 8.29 11.41
N SER A 109 -3.39 8.91 12.60
CA SER A 109 -2.58 8.56 13.76
C SER A 109 -3.11 7.36 14.55
N GLU A 110 -4.18 6.69 14.08
CA GLU A 110 -4.82 5.55 14.75
C GLU A 110 -4.31 4.20 14.22
N ILE A 111 -3.55 4.21 13.12
CA ILE A 111 -3.01 3.01 12.49
C ILE A 111 -1.51 2.86 12.76
N GLU A 112 -1.03 1.63 12.74
CA GLU A 112 0.39 1.32 12.82
C GLU A 112 1.02 1.34 11.42
N ILE A 113 2.23 1.90 11.29
CA ILE A 113 2.94 1.95 10.01
C ILE A 113 4.38 1.51 10.21
N HIS A 114 4.77 0.46 9.49
CA HIS A 114 6.10 -0.14 9.55
C HIS A 114 6.88 0.13 8.25
N PRO A 115 7.78 1.13 8.21
CA PRO A 115 8.59 1.39 7.03
C PRO A 115 9.81 0.46 6.96
N TYR A 116 10.01 -0.16 5.81
CA TYR A 116 11.18 -0.94 5.46
C TYR A 116 11.91 -0.22 4.33
N ALA A 117 12.89 0.62 4.66
CA ALA A 117 13.74 1.32 3.68
C ALA A 117 14.80 0.34 3.13
N ALA A 118 14.33 -0.72 2.48
CA ALA A 118 15.13 -1.81 1.97
C ALA A 118 14.45 -2.47 0.77
N ARG A 119 15.25 -3.10 -0.09
CA ARG A 119 14.74 -3.92 -1.17
C ARG A 119 14.21 -5.25 -0.64
N LEU A 120 13.09 -5.69 -1.19
CA LEU A 120 12.59 -7.03 -0.94
C LEU A 120 13.48 -8.04 -1.68
N THR A 121 14.08 -8.96 -0.94
CA THR A 121 15.01 -9.97 -1.45
C THR A 121 14.64 -11.36 -0.93
N LYS A 122 15.25 -12.42 -1.47
CA LYS A 122 15.02 -13.80 -0.97
C LYS A 122 15.38 -13.96 0.51
N ASP A 123 16.31 -13.15 1.02
CA ASP A 123 16.79 -13.26 2.39
C ASP A 123 15.84 -12.63 3.42
N ASN A 124 15.01 -11.63 3.03
CA ASN A 124 14.15 -10.92 3.97
C ASN A 124 12.65 -11.05 3.67
N ALA A 125 12.29 -11.45 2.46
CA ALA A 125 10.90 -11.41 2.02
C ALA A 125 9.99 -12.35 2.82
N TYR A 126 10.48 -13.56 3.18
CA TYR A 126 9.70 -14.51 3.95
C TYR A 126 9.32 -13.93 5.32
N ASP A 127 10.31 -13.38 6.05
CA ASP A 127 10.14 -12.84 7.39
C ASP A 127 9.28 -11.57 7.40
N ILE A 128 9.41 -10.72 6.37
CA ILE A 128 8.57 -9.53 6.26
C ILE A 128 7.14 -9.92 5.93
N ILE A 129 6.92 -10.74 4.91
CA ILE A 129 5.58 -11.10 4.42
C ILE A 129 4.78 -11.85 5.49
N GLN A 130 5.41 -12.69 6.32
CA GLN A 130 4.70 -13.47 7.34
C GLN A 130 3.92 -12.62 8.35
N GLU A 131 4.34 -11.38 8.60
CA GLU A 131 3.72 -10.47 9.57
C GLU A 131 2.39 -9.86 9.09
N TYR A 132 2.04 -10.03 7.81
CA TYR A 132 0.89 -9.39 7.18
C TYR A 132 -0.13 -10.41 6.66
N ASP A 133 -1.40 -9.99 6.57
CA ASP A 133 -2.50 -10.84 6.09
C ASP A 133 -2.59 -10.83 4.56
N ILE A 134 -2.27 -9.69 3.93
CA ILE A 134 -2.41 -9.42 2.50
C ILE A 134 -1.15 -8.71 2.00
N VAL A 135 -0.70 -9.08 0.80
CA VAL A 135 0.40 -8.38 0.11
C VAL A 135 -0.14 -7.66 -1.11
N VAL A 136 0.18 -6.37 -1.23
CA VAL A 136 -0.21 -5.51 -2.36
C VAL A 136 1.04 -5.09 -3.12
N ASP A 137 1.04 -5.33 -4.42
CA ASP A 137 2.15 -5.07 -5.33
C ASP A 137 2.04 -3.69 -5.96
N GLY A 138 2.93 -2.81 -5.57
CA GLY A 138 3.19 -1.52 -6.21
C GLY A 138 4.55 -1.44 -6.89
N CYS A 139 5.26 -2.59 -7.05
CA CYS A 139 6.59 -2.63 -7.65
C CYS A 139 6.55 -2.54 -9.19
N ASP A 140 7.70 -2.27 -9.80
CA ASP A 140 7.84 -2.04 -11.24
C ASP A 140 8.73 -3.07 -11.95
N ASN A 141 9.03 -4.20 -11.29
CA ASN A 141 9.93 -5.20 -11.85
C ASN A 141 9.44 -6.64 -11.67
N PHE A 142 9.72 -7.47 -12.65
CA PHE A 142 9.25 -8.87 -12.68
C PHE A 142 9.86 -9.73 -11.56
N ALA A 143 11.14 -9.57 -11.24
CA ALA A 143 11.80 -10.39 -10.24
C ALA A 143 11.12 -10.28 -8.85
N THR A 144 10.77 -9.06 -8.44
CA THR A 144 10.05 -8.83 -7.19
C THR A 144 8.65 -9.45 -7.23
N ARG A 145 7.94 -9.40 -8.37
CA ARG A 145 6.61 -10.00 -8.53
C ARG A 145 6.63 -11.51 -8.36
N TYR A 146 7.59 -12.20 -8.99
CA TYR A 146 7.75 -13.64 -8.82
C TYR A 146 8.11 -13.99 -7.37
N LEU A 147 8.98 -13.23 -6.73
CA LEU A 147 9.33 -13.43 -5.33
C LEU A 147 8.11 -13.29 -4.40
N ILE A 148 7.32 -12.23 -4.56
CA ILE A 148 6.08 -12.01 -3.80
C ILE A 148 5.12 -13.19 -4.03
N ASN A 149 4.89 -13.54 -5.30
CA ASN A 149 3.99 -14.62 -5.66
C ASN A 149 4.35 -15.94 -4.97
N ASP A 150 5.61 -16.35 -5.07
CA ASP A 150 6.06 -17.64 -4.57
C ASP A 150 5.93 -17.72 -3.04
N ILE A 151 6.31 -16.65 -2.32
CA ILE A 151 6.16 -16.59 -0.87
C ILE A 151 4.68 -16.51 -0.46
N CYS A 152 3.85 -15.77 -1.19
CA CYS A 152 2.42 -15.70 -0.92
C CYS A 152 1.73 -17.06 -1.11
N ILE A 153 2.17 -17.87 -2.08
CA ILE A 153 1.68 -19.25 -2.25
C ILE A 153 2.09 -20.10 -1.04
N GLU A 154 3.37 -20.08 -0.66
CA GLU A 154 3.90 -20.83 0.46
C GLU A 154 3.19 -20.49 1.77
N GLN A 155 3.02 -19.21 2.05
CA GLN A 155 2.37 -18.71 3.26
C GLN A 155 0.83 -18.64 3.17
N LYS A 156 0.24 -19.04 2.02
CA LYS A 156 -1.22 -19.07 1.77
C LYS A 156 -1.88 -17.70 1.93
N LYS A 157 -1.18 -16.63 1.52
CA LYS A 157 -1.66 -15.24 1.62
C LYS A 157 -2.19 -14.74 0.28
N PRO A 158 -3.26 -13.93 0.27
CA PRO A 158 -3.69 -13.22 -0.91
C PRO A 158 -2.59 -12.27 -1.43
N TYR A 159 -2.44 -12.23 -2.75
CA TYR A 159 -1.54 -11.34 -3.45
C TYR A 159 -2.33 -10.45 -4.40
N VAL A 160 -2.40 -9.16 -4.10
CA VAL A 160 -3.06 -8.15 -4.92
C VAL A 160 -2.03 -7.57 -5.88
N TYR A 161 -2.19 -7.88 -7.16
CA TYR A 161 -1.28 -7.49 -8.23
C TYR A 161 -1.75 -6.22 -8.92
N GLY A 162 -0.82 -5.28 -9.12
CA GLY A 162 -1.01 -4.10 -9.96
C GLY A 162 0.17 -3.88 -10.91
N ALA A 163 -0.11 -3.52 -12.16
CA ALA A 163 0.91 -3.12 -13.12
C ALA A 163 0.40 -2.02 -14.04
N ILE A 164 1.31 -1.18 -14.53
CA ILE A 164 1.00 -0.09 -15.47
C ILE A 164 2.05 -0.03 -16.59
N CYS A 165 1.60 0.40 -17.76
CA CYS A 165 2.47 0.71 -18.90
C CYS A 165 1.79 1.78 -19.75
N GLY A 166 2.41 2.96 -19.89
CA GLY A 166 1.85 4.06 -20.69
C GLY A 166 0.48 4.52 -20.17
N PHE A 167 -0.56 4.13 -20.87
CA PHE A 167 -1.97 4.41 -20.56
C PHE A 167 -2.75 3.18 -20.10
N GLU A 168 -2.10 2.05 -19.99
CA GLU A 168 -2.72 0.77 -19.67
C GLU A 168 -2.41 0.38 -18.22
N GLY A 169 -3.32 -0.36 -17.60
CA GLY A 169 -3.16 -0.93 -16.28
C GLY A 169 -3.77 -2.30 -16.17
N GLN A 170 -3.20 -3.10 -15.29
CA GLN A 170 -3.69 -4.43 -14.95
C GLN A 170 -3.86 -4.54 -13.44
N VAL A 171 -4.93 -5.18 -13.01
CA VAL A 171 -5.20 -5.50 -11.61
C VAL A 171 -5.68 -6.94 -11.53
N SER A 172 -5.23 -7.65 -10.52
CA SER A 172 -5.71 -9.01 -10.23
C SER A 172 -5.52 -9.34 -8.75
N VAL A 173 -6.28 -10.32 -8.27
CA VAL A 173 -6.06 -10.90 -6.95
C VAL A 173 -5.68 -12.37 -7.15
N PHE A 174 -4.48 -12.72 -6.71
CA PHE A 174 -3.95 -14.07 -6.78
C PHE A 174 -4.02 -14.77 -5.42
N ASN A 175 -3.90 -16.09 -5.45
CA ASN A 175 -3.90 -16.97 -4.29
C ASN A 175 -5.13 -16.79 -3.37
N TYR A 176 -6.26 -16.38 -3.94
CA TYR A 176 -7.52 -16.12 -3.24
C TYR A 176 -8.67 -16.95 -3.84
N GLY A 177 -9.70 -17.22 -3.05
CA GLY A 177 -10.89 -17.98 -3.46
C GLY A 177 -10.61 -19.48 -3.69
N ASN A 178 -11.54 -20.14 -4.39
CA ASN A 178 -11.53 -21.60 -4.54
C ASN A 178 -10.51 -22.11 -5.58
N GLN A 179 -10.25 -21.35 -6.65
CA GLN A 179 -9.37 -21.76 -7.74
C GLN A 179 -7.90 -21.37 -7.53
N LYS A 180 -7.61 -20.48 -6.60
CA LYS A 180 -6.26 -20.04 -6.19
C LYS A 180 -5.26 -19.89 -7.34
N LYS A 181 -5.68 -19.18 -8.39
CA LYS A 181 -4.76 -18.80 -9.47
C LYS A 181 -3.64 -17.92 -8.91
N ASN A 182 -2.47 -17.96 -9.54
CA ASN A 182 -1.29 -17.23 -9.11
C ASN A 182 -0.61 -16.50 -10.27
N TYR A 183 0.40 -15.70 -10.01
CA TYR A 183 1.08 -14.89 -11.01
C TYR A 183 1.73 -15.75 -12.13
N ARG A 184 2.21 -16.97 -11.78
CA ARG A 184 2.80 -17.89 -12.75
C ARG A 184 1.76 -18.54 -13.69
N ASP A 185 0.46 -18.53 -13.32
CA ASP A 185 -0.60 -18.92 -14.26
C ASP A 185 -0.79 -17.86 -15.37
N LEU A 186 -0.50 -16.58 -15.08
CA LEU A 186 -0.58 -15.48 -16.05
C LEU A 186 0.72 -15.34 -16.85
N TYR A 187 1.86 -15.45 -16.18
CA TYR A 187 3.21 -15.33 -16.76
C TYR A 187 4.06 -16.54 -16.36
N PRO A 188 3.96 -17.68 -17.10
CA PRO A 188 4.58 -18.94 -16.68
C PRO A 188 6.09 -18.96 -16.85
N ASP A 189 6.64 -18.22 -17.81
CA ASP A 189 8.07 -18.19 -18.12
C ASP A 189 8.75 -16.97 -17.49
N GLU A 190 9.30 -17.19 -16.29
CA GLU A 190 10.02 -16.14 -15.56
C GLU A 190 11.28 -15.67 -16.29
N GLU A 191 12.01 -16.58 -16.96
CA GLU A 191 13.23 -16.21 -17.67
C GLU A 191 12.91 -15.35 -18.89
N GLU A 192 11.84 -15.66 -19.63
CA GLU A 192 11.38 -14.86 -20.75
C GLU A 192 10.99 -13.45 -20.27
N MET A 193 10.19 -13.35 -19.20
CA MET A 193 9.77 -12.07 -18.63
C MET A 193 10.93 -11.21 -18.15
N GLN A 194 11.95 -11.82 -17.55
CA GLN A 194 13.14 -11.09 -17.10
C GLN A 194 14.06 -10.65 -18.25
N ARG A 195 13.99 -11.32 -19.42
CA ARG A 195 14.73 -10.93 -20.63
C ARG A 195 14.02 -9.87 -21.46
N MET A 196 12.73 -9.62 -21.19
CA MET A 196 12.00 -8.58 -21.92
C MET A 196 12.67 -7.22 -21.74
N PRO A 197 12.73 -6.41 -22.81
CA PRO A 197 13.22 -5.05 -22.68
C PRO A 197 12.35 -4.28 -21.68
N PRO A 198 12.93 -3.35 -20.90
CA PRO A 198 12.15 -2.55 -19.98
C PRO A 198 11.04 -1.80 -20.75
N PRO A 199 9.84 -1.69 -20.17
CA PRO A 199 8.73 -0.99 -20.80
C PRO A 199 9.10 0.49 -21.03
N PRO A 200 8.43 1.17 -21.97
CA PRO A 200 8.62 2.61 -22.17
C PRO A 200 8.49 3.36 -20.83
N LYS A 201 9.44 4.27 -20.56
CA LYS A 201 9.47 5.03 -19.29
C LYS A 201 8.32 6.04 -19.14
N GLY A 202 7.61 6.34 -20.24
CA GLY A 202 6.49 7.28 -20.24
C GLY A 202 5.25 6.67 -19.58
N VAL A 203 4.68 7.39 -18.61
CA VAL A 203 3.41 7.04 -17.99
C VAL A 203 2.63 8.30 -17.67
N MET A 204 1.35 8.32 -17.97
CA MET A 204 0.47 9.41 -17.55
C MET A 204 0.26 9.33 -16.04
N GLY A 205 0.45 10.46 -15.32
CA GLY A 205 0.43 10.48 -13.85
C GLY A 205 -0.86 9.95 -13.22
N VAL A 206 -1.99 10.08 -13.92
CA VAL A 206 -3.28 9.57 -13.44
C VAL A 206 -3.44 8.04 -13.60
N THR A 207 -2.72 7.41 -14.53
CA THR A 207 -2.83 5.94 -14.78
C THR A 207 -2.54 5.14 -13.51
N PRO A 208 -1.39 5.33 -12.80
CA PRO A 208 -1.16 4.62 -11.55
C PRO A 208 -2.15 4.99 -10.43
N ALA A 209 -2.70 6.22 -10.44
CA ALA A 209 -3.70 6.62 -9.45
C ALA A 209 -5.00 5.82 -9.62
N ILE A 210 -5.49 5.66 -10.85
CA ILE A 210 -6.68 4.86 -11.15
C ILE A 210 -6.44 3.39 -10.78
N VAL A 211 -5.36 2.81 -11.30
CA VAL A 211 -5.05 1.38 -11.09
C VAL A 211 -4.82 1.06 -9.61
N GLY A 212 -4.12 1.93 -8.88
CA GLY A 212 -3.88 1.75 -7.44
C GLY A 212 -5.10 2.02 -6.56
N SER A 213 -6.19 2.56 -7.12
CA SER A 213 -7.45 2.82 -6.39
C SER A 213 -8.51 1.73 -6.62
N ILE A 214 -8.26 0.77 -7.51
CA ILE A 214 -9.12 -0.40 -7.77
C ILE A 214 -8.77 -1.51 -6.78
#